data_bf8ac1d08dffa528f4d5e9eb31cb0fcd
#
_entry.id   bf8ac1d08dffa528f4d5e9eb31cb0fcd
#
_cell.length_a   1.000
_cell.length_b   1.000
_cell.length_c   1.000
_cell.angle_alpha   90.00
_cell.angle_beta   90.00
_cell.angle_gamma   90.00
#
_symmetry.space_group_name_H-M   'P 1'
#
loop_
_entity.id
_entity.type
_entity.pdbx_description
1 polymer ?
#
loop_
_entity_poly.entity_id
_entity_poly.type
_entity_poly.pdbx_seq_one_letter_code
_entity_poly.pdbx_strand_id
1 'polypeptide(L)'
;MNAPANAPTDAQTDAPTGAPAVVVSGLTRTYPVPGRRRGDGVRALDGVDLALPRASFTALVGASGCGKSTLLQCVAGLDRPTGGSVRILDVETTALRPRDAARFRADHIGFVFQEDNLVTALSARDNVALPGRLRRRPLSWGDVDAALERVGLSAQARQLPHQLSGGERQRVAIARVLASRPDVVFADEPTAALDVAAGADVLDWLAQLRRNGTTVLMVTHDAAAAARARNVLVMDAGRIVAALPGGDPDAVSRAVLAARAGGRARAEWRDPQNWRGPRGSQSPQKRQDPPNWSARSEETVR
;
A
#
# COMPACT_ATOMS: atom_id res chain seq x y z
N MET A 1 -55.12 -13.37 6.81
CA MET A 1 -54.47 -12.06 7.04
C MET A 1 -52.96 -12.28 6.97
N ASN A 2 -52.40 -11.95 5.83
CA ASN A 2 -50.96 -12.16 5.53
C ASN A 2 -50.17 -10.95 5.96
N ALA A 3 -49.15 -11.14 6.79
CA ALA A 3 -48.09 -10.15 7.03
C ALA A 3 -46.98 -10.34 5.99
N PRO A 4 -46.44 -9.28 5.39
CA PRO A 4 -45.37 -9.40 4.42
C PRO A 4 -44.00 -9.57 5.08
N ALA A 5 -43.21 -10.42 4.44
CA ALA A 5 -41.81 -10.70 4.77
C ALA A 5 -40.94 -9.42 4.68
N ASN A 6 -40.10 -9.22 5.69
CA ASN A 6 -39.02 -8.24 5.67
C ASN A 6 -37.99 -8.59 4.59
N ALA A 7 -37.80 -7.66 3.66
CA ALA A 7 -36.68 -7.66 2.74
C ALA A 7 -35.38 -7.30 3.50
N PRO A 8 -34.21 -7.87 3.11
CA PRO A 8 -32.95 -7.51 3.72
C PRO A 8 -32.54 -6.10 3.30
N THR A 9 -32.25 -5.30 4.31
CA THR A 9 -31.85 -3.90 4.22
C THR A 9 -30.49 -3.76 3.49
N ASP A 10 -30.49 -2.81 2.60
CA ASP A 10 -29.42 -2.36 1.73
C ASP A 10 -28.00 -2.43 2.30
N ALA A 11 -27.12 -3.09 1.55
CA ALA A 11 -25.68 -2.91 1.64
C ALA A 11 -25.34 -1.47 1.21
N GLN A 12 -25.12 -0.60 2.17
CA GLN A 12 -24.61 0.75 1.94
C GLN A 12 -23.26 0.67 1.22
N THR A 13 -23.28 1.09 -0.01
CA THR A 13 -22.10 1.27 -0.88
C THR A 13 -21.39 2.55 -0.42
N ASP A 14 -20.49 2.45 0.56
CA ASP A 14 -19.56 3.51 0.92
C ASP A 14 -18.58 3.75 -0.23
N ALA A 15 -18.97 4.59 -1.18
CA ALA A 15 -18.02 5.20 -2.13
C ALA A 15 -17.28 6.32 -1.39
N PRO A 16 -15.94 6.28 -1.27
CA PRO A 16 -15.19 7.34 -0.63
C PRO A 16 -15.33 8.62 -1.46
N THR A 17 -16.07 9.60 -0.92
CA THR A 17 -16.22 10.96 -1.47
C THR A 17 -15.00 11.78 -1.07
N GLY A 18 -13.95 11.82 -1.92
CA GLY A 18 -12.78 12.64 -1.65
C GLY A 18 -11.67 12.43 -2.69
N ALA A 19 -10.69 13.34 -2.72
CA ALA A 19 -9.50 13.18 -3.56
C ALA A 19 -8.75 11.88 -3.22
N PRO A 20 -8.17 11.17 -4.20
CA PRO A 20 -7.40 9.95 -3.96
C PRO A 20 -6.26 10.17 -2.97
N ALA A 21 -5.94 9.14 -2.15
CA ALA A 21 -4.79 9.18 -1.25
C ALA A 21 -3.46 9.11 -1.99
N VAL A 22 -3.42 8.38 -3.11
CA VAL A 22 -2.25 8.23 -3.96
C VAL A 22 -2.65 8.44 -5.40
N VAL A 23 -1.89 9.27 -6.12
CA VAL A 23 -2.03 9.50 -7.57
C VAL A 23 -0.67 9.34 -8.21
N VAL A 24 -0.59 8.50 -9.20
CA VAL A 24 0.61 8.24 -10.02
C VAL A 24 0.30 8.63 -11.45
N SER A 25 1.17 9.41 -12.08
CA SER A 25 0.97 9.89 -13.43
C SER A 25 2.21 9.63 -14.31
N GLY A 26 2.03 8.84 -15.36
CA GLY A 26 3.04 8.54 -16.36
C GLY A 26 4.34 7.98 -15.80
N LEU A 27 4.28 7.19 -14.71
CA LEU A 27 5.47 6.76 -13.98
C LEU A 27 6.31 5.80 -14.80
N THR A 28 7.59 6.13 -14.96
CA THR A 28 8.56 5.30 -15.68
C THR A 28 9.74 4.96 -14.79
N ARG A 29 10.30 3.75 -14.97
CA ARG A 29 11.55 3.34 -14.34
C ARG A 29 12.36 2.49 -15.29
N THR A 30 13.56 2.96 -15.61
CA THR A 30 14.54 2.24 -16.43
C THR A 30 15.80 2.03 -15.63
N TYR A 31 16.23 0.78 -15.50
CA TYR A 31 17.49 0.41 -14.85
C TYR A 31 18.60 0.35 -15.89
N PRO A 32 19.75 1.00 -15.67
CA PRO A 32 20.87 0.93 -16.58
C PRO A 32 21.43 -0.49 -16.63
N VAL A 33 21.83 -0.94 -17.82
CA VAL A 33 22.54 -2.21 -18.00
C VAL A 33 24.03 -1.90 -18.22
N PRO A 34 24.94 -2.48 -17.42
CA PRO A 34 26.37 -2.29 -17.62
C PRO A 34 26.80 -2.66 -19.06
N GLY A 35 27.61 -1.81 -19.68
CA GLY A 35 28.11 -2.02 -21.05
C GLY A 35 27.17 -1.58 -22.18
N ARG A 36 25.96 -1.09 -21.89
CA ARG A 36 25.05 -0.50 -22.88
C ARG A 36 25.10 1.04 -22.89
N ARG A 37 24.66 1.65 -23.98
CA ARG A 37 24.58 3.13 -24.08
C ARG A 37 23.60 3.70 -23.05
N ARG A 38 23.83 4.94 -22.63
CA ARG A 38 22.95 5.65 -21.72
C ARG A 38 21.55 5.79 -22.39
N GLY A 39 20.54 5.10 -21.84
CA GLY A 39 19.21 4.98 -22.43
C GLY A 39 18.78 3.56 -22.78
N ASP A 40 19.74 2.65 -23.05
CA ASP A 40 19.50 1.23 -23.33
C ASP A 40 19.46 0.42 -22.02
N GLY A 41 18.42 0.61 -21.23
CA GLY A 41 18.22 -0.08 -19.96
C GLY A 41 17.01 -1.03 -19.97
N VAL A 42 16.86 -1.78 -18.90
CA VAL A 42 15.64 -2.56 -18.65
C VAL A 42 14.54 -1.62 -18.14
N ARG A 43 13.52 -1.42 -18.96
CA ARG A 43 12.36 -0.61 -18.58
C ARG A 43 11.43 -1.46 -17.71
N ALA A 44 11.47 -1.24 -16.40
CA ALA A 44 10.64 -1.95 -15.43
C ALA A 44 9.25 -1.32 -15.27
N LEU A 45 9.13 0.01 -15.49
CA LEU A 45 7.84 0.72 -15.54
C LEU A 45 7.77 1.53 -16.82
N ASP A 46 6.62 1.48 -17.49
CA ASP A 46 6.41 2.05 -18.81
C ASP A 46 5.13 2.90 -18.88
N GLY A 47 5.17 4.08 -18.23
CA GLY A 47 4.07 5.04 -18.21
C GLY A 47 2.88 4.54 -17.39
N VAL A 48 3.11 4.22 -16.11
CA VAL A 48 2.06 3.75 -15.21
C VAL A 48 1.25 4.92 -14.69
N ASP A 49 -0.07 4.84 -14.87
CA ASP A 49 -1.07 5.70 -14.24
C ASP A 49 -1.86 4.91 -13.20
N LEU A 50 -2.07 5.49 -12.01
CA LEU A 50 -2.74 4.84 -10.89
C LEU A 50 -3.36 5.86 -9.96
N ALA A 51 -4.58 5.62 -9.49
CA ALA A 51 -5.19 6.36 -8.39
C ALA A 51 -5.72 5.38 -7.33
N LEU A 52 -5.34 5.60 -6.06
CA LEU A 52 -5.85 4.84 -4.92
C LEU A 52 -6.78 5.73 -4.10
N PRO A 53 -8.06 5.40 -3.97
CA PRO A 53 -8.98 6.13 -3.12
C PRO A 53 -8.52 6.11 -1.65
N ARG A 54 -8.88 7.13 -0.87
CA ARG A 54 -8.66 7.12 0.58
C ARG A 54 -9.39 5.94 1.22
N ALA A 55 -8.82 5.40 2.28
CA ALA A 55 -9.38 4.26 3.02
C ALA A 55 -9.74 3.07 2.11
N SER A 56 -8.95 2.84 1.05
CA SER A 56 -9.12 1.70 0.15
C SER A 56 -8.12 0.60 0.44
N PHE A 57 -8.47 -0.64 0.07
CA PHE A 57 -7.54 -1.76 0.00
C PHE A 57 -7.49 -2.24 -1.44
N THR A 58 -6.36 -2.04 -2.08
CA THR A 58 -6.10 -2.40 -3.48
C THR A 58 -4.98 -3.43 -3.55
N ALA A 59 -5.18 -4.50 -4.30
CA ALA A 59 -4.13 -5.46 -4.63
C ALA A 59 -3.58 -5.20 -6.03
N LEU A 60 -2.28 -5.37 -6.21
CA LEU A 60 -1.58 -5.35 -7.49
C LEU A 60 -1.04 -6.74 -7.77
N VAL A 61 -1.54 -7.38 -8.83
CA VAL A 61 -1.14 -8.72 -9.26
C VAL A 61 -0.49 -8.71 -10.63
N GLY A 62 0.21 -9.79 -10.97
CA GLY A 62 0.85 -9.97 -12.28
C GLY A 62 1.99 -10.96 -12.23
N ALA A 63 2.58 -11.26 -13.38
CA ALA A 63 3.69 -12.19 -13.50
C ALA A 63 4.91 -11.77 -12.69
N SER A 64 5.77 -12.72 -12.30
CA SER A 64 7.09 -12.39 -11.75
C SER A 64 7.88 -11.55 -12.76
N GLY A 65 8.56 -10.51 -12.27
CA GLY A 65 9.35 -9.61 -13.12
C GLY A 65 8.55 -8.58 -13.93
N CYS A 66 7.21 -8.52 -13.84
CA CYS A 66 6.42 -7.53 -14.59
C CYS A 66 6.51 -6.07 -14.06
N GLY A 67 7.22 -5.83 -12.94
CA GLY A 67 7.46 -4.49 -12.40
C GLY A 67 6.70 -4.13 -11.12
N LYS A 68 5.96 -5.06 -10.48
CA LYS A 68 5.13 -4.79 -9.29
C LYS A 68 5.92 -4.19 -8.12
N SER A 69 6.98 -4.84 -7.66
CA SER A 69 7.81 -4.35 -6.55
C SER A 69 8.52 -3.04 -6.92
N THR A 70 8.93 -2.88 -8.19
CA THR A 70 9.46 -1.59 -8.69
C THR A 70 8.43 -0.48 -8.60
N LEU A 71 7.18 -0.75 -9.00
CA LEU A 71 6.08 0.23 -8.87
C LEU A 71 5.87 0.61 -7.41
N LEU A 72 5.74 -0.38 -6.53
CA LEU A 72 5.55 -0.16 -5.11
C LEU A 72 6.70 0.67 -4.52
N GLN A 73 7.96 0.35 -4.82
CA GLN A 73 9.14 1.07 -4.34
C GLN A 73 9.20 2.51 -4.86
N CYS A 74 8.88 2.74 -6.13
CA CYS A 74 8.83 4.09 -6.71
C CYS A 74 7.71 4.94 -6.10
N VAL A 75 6.50 4.37 -5.96
CA VAL A 75 5.35 5.08 -5.38
C VAL A 75 5.62 5.42 -3.91
N ALA A 76 6.22 4.51 -3.19
CA ALA A 76 6.59 4.71 -1.78
C ALA A 76 7.80 5.64 -1.58
N GLY A 77 8.46 6.06 -2.67
CA GLY A 77 9.65 6.91 -2.62
C GLY A 77 10.89 6.22 -2.06
N LEU A 78 10.96 4.88 -2.15
CA LEU A 78 12.15 4.09 -1.81
C LEU A 78 13.11 3.99 -3.00
N ASP A 79 12.57 3.98 -4.23
CA ASP A 79 13.35 4.10 -5.45
C ASP A 79 12.92 5.33 -6.24
N ARG A 80 13.86 5.94 -6.97
CA ARG A 80 13.58 7.16 -7.72
C ARG A 80 13.12 6.81 -9.14
N PRO A 81 11.93 7.22 -9.57
CA PRO A 81 11.48 6.99 -10.95
C PRO A 81 12.37 7.73 -11.95
N THR A 82 12.40 7.24 -13.18
CA THR A 82 13.12 7.88 -14.30
C THR A 82 12.30 9.05 -14.89
N GLY A 83 10.96 8.98 -14.76
CA GLY A 83 10.03 10.01 -15.20
C GLY A 83 8.65 9.79 -14.61
N GLY A 84 7.76 10.75 -14.82
CA GLY A 84 6.43 10.78 -14.22
C GLY A 84 6.41 11.39 -12.83
N SER A 85 5.24 11.39 -12.19
CA SER A 85 5.05 11.97 -10.87
C SER A 85 4.24 11.07 -9.94
N VAL A 86 4.48 11.21 -8.62
CA VAL A 86 3.74 10.55 -7.56
C VAL A 86 3.26 11.61 -6.57
N ARG A 87 1.95 11.61 -6.30
CA ARG A 87 1.34 12.45 -5.27
C ARG A 87 0.71 11.57 -4.20
N ILE A 88 1.05 11.81 -2.94
CA ILE A 88 0.47 11.12 -1.78
C ILE A 88 -0.07 12.19 -0.83
N LEU A 89 -1.33 12.08 -0.42
CA LEU A 89 -2.01 13.03 0.49
C LEU A 89 -1.84 14.49 0.01
N ASP A 90 -2.01 14.72 -1.29
CA ASP A 90 -1.87 16.01 -1.96
C ASP A 90 -0.43 16.58 -2.03
N VAL A 91 0.59 15.84 -1.55
CA VAL A 91 2.01 16.20 -1.66
C VAL A 91 2.64 15.47 -2.84
N GLU A 92 3.28 16.20 -3.76
CA GLU A 92 4.07 15.59 -4.85
C GLU A 92 5.41 15.08 -4.31
N THR A 93 5.45 13.78 -3.99
CA THR A 93 6.59 13.17 -3.31
C THR A 93 7.83 13.04 -4.19
N THR A 94 7.66 12.94 -5.51
CA THR A 94 8.75 12.90 -6.50
C THR A 94 9.54 14.21 -6.60
N ALA A 95 8.92 15.33 -6.24
CA ALA A 95 9.55 16.65 -6.23
C ALA A 95 10.29 16.97 -4.91
N LEU A 96 10.11 16.16 -3.87
CA LEU A 96 10.72 16.40 -2.56
C LEU A 96 12.23 16.17 -2.59
N ARG A 97 12.96 17.00 -1.81
CA ARG A 97 14.37 16.74 -1.52
C ARG A 97 14.50 15.46 -0.66
N PRO A 98 15.64 14.76 -0.70
CA PRO A 98 15.81 13.48 0.01
C PRO A 98 15.44 13.53 1.49
N ARG A 99 15.82 14.61 2.19
CA ARG A 99 15.50 14.80 3.62
C ARG A 99 14.00 14.97 3.86
N ASP A 100 13.32 15.75 3.01
CA ASP A 100 11.88 16.02 3.14
C ASP A 100 11.07 14.78 2.77
N ALA A 101 11.49 14.03 1.73
CA ALA A 101 10.93 12.74 1.38
C ALA A 101 11.07 11.70 2.51
N ALA A 102 12.22 11.64 3.18
CA ALA A 102 12.43 10.74 4.32
C ALA A 102 11.51 11.08 5.50
N ARG A 103 11.33 12.40 5.80
CA ARG A 103 10.41 12.86 6.83
C ARG A 103 8.97 12.51 6.46
N PHE A 104 8.56 12.80 5.21
CA PHE A 104 7.22 12.48 4.73
C PHE A 104 6.92 10.99 4.85
N ARG A 105 7.85 10.12 4.42
CA ARG A 105 7.70 8.66 4.59
C ARG A 105 7.56 8.28 6.06
N ALA A 106 8.41 8.81 6.92
CA ALA A 106 8.32 8.53 8.35
C ALA A 106 6.96 8.92 8.93
N ASP A 107 6.39 10.05 8.52
CA ASP A 107 5.16 10.58 9.09
C ASP A 107 3.89 9.88 8.54
N HIS A 108 3.87 9.49 7.26
CA HIS A 108 2.64 9.11 6.55
C HIS A 108 2.62 7.69 6.02
N ILE A 109 3.78 7.02 5.88
CA ILE A 109 3.87 5.75 5.16
C ILE A 109 4.27 4.61 6.09
N GLY A 110 3.54 3.50 6.03
CA GLY A 110 3.89 2.21 6.62
C GLY A 110 4.33 1.22 5.55
N PHE A 111 5.28 0.35 5.91
CA PHE A 111 5.76 -0.71 5.03
C PHE A 111 5.63 -2.07 5.68
N VAL A 112 5.15 -3.03 4.89
CA VAL A 112 5.28 -4.47 5.13
C VAL A 112 6.05 -5.02 3.93
N PHE A 113 7.29 -5.44 4.17
CA PHE A 113 8.15 -6.01 3.14
C PHE A 113 8.01 -7.53 3.08
N GLN A 114 8.42 -8.13 1.99
CA GLN A 114 8.53 -9.57 1.83
C GLN A 114 9.53 -10.17 2.83
N GLU A 115 10.67 -9.50 3.03
CA GLU A 115 11.56 -9.71 4.16
C GLU A 115 11.15 -8.78 5.29
N ASP A 116 11.16 -9.26 6.52
CA ASP A 116 10.60 -8.57 7.70
C ASP A 116 11.26 -7.21 8.02
N ASN A 117 12.47 -6.96 7.50
CA ASN A 117 13.23 -5.71 7.67
C ASN A 117 13.27 -5.21 9.13
N LEU A 118 13.44 -6.12 10.08
CA LEU A 118 13.63 -5.78 11.48
C LEU A 118 15.08 -5.37 11.75
N VAL A 119 15.25 -4.41 12.65
CA VAL A 119 16.58 -4.04 13.15
C VAL A 119 17.03 -5.14 14.11
N THR A 120 18.07 -5.88 13.73
CA THR A 120 18.52 -7.10 14.42
C THR A 120 19.02 -6.88 15.84
N ALA A 121 19.50 -5.65 16.14
CA ALA A 121 19.95 -5.25 17.46
C ALA A 121 18.82 -4.78 18.40
N LEU A 122 17.59 -4.69 17.93
CA LEU A 122 16.43 -4.26 18.70
C LEU A 122 15.50 -5.44 19.00
N SER A 123 14.91 -5.42 20.21
CA SER A 123 13.86 -6.38 20.57
C SER A 123 12.62 -6.23 19.64
N ALA A 124 11.71 -7.21 19.66
CA ALA A 124 10.43 -7.10 18.96
C ALA A 124 9.69 -5.83 19.37
N ARG A 125 9.60 -5.53 20.65
CA ARG A 125 8.97 -4.35 21.23
C ARG A 125 9.63 -3.04 20.74
N ASP A 126 10.97 -2.99 20.73
CA ASP A 126 11.70 -1.81 20.23
C ASP A 126 11.57 -1.62 18.73
N ASN A 127 11.50 -2.69 17.95
CA ASN A 127 11.20 -2.65 16.52
C ASN A 127 9.81 -2.04 16.25
N VAL A 128 8.80 -2.42 17.04
CA VAL A 128 7.46 -1.83 16.94
C VAL A 128 7.46 -0.35 17.33
N ALA A 129 8.23 0.05 18.33
CA ALA A 129 8.35 1.44 18.78
C ALA A 129 9.16 2.34 17.83
N LEU A 130 9.99 1.75 16.96
CA LEU A 130 10.98 2.47 16.13
C LEU A 130 10.37 3.60 15.26
N PRO A 131 9.24 3.44 14.56
CA PRO A 131 8.67 4.52 13.75
C PRO A 131 8.36 5.77 14.57
N GLY A 132 7.82 5.64 15.76
CA GLY A 132 7.54 6.77 16.64
C GLY A 132 8.81 7.52 17.09
N ARG A 133 9.89 6.78 17.36
CA ARG A 133 11.20 7.37 17.68
C ARG A 133 11.76 8.15 16.50
N LEU A 134 11.67 7.61 15.28
CA LEU A 134 12.16 8.29 14.06
C LEU A 134 11.37 9.56 13.73
N ARG A 135 10.06 9.57 14.02
CA ARG A 135 9.19 10.75 13.87
C ARG A 135 9.41 11.81 14.96
N ARG A 136 10.22 11.54 15.97
CA ARG A 136 10.33 12.34 17.22
C ARG A 136 8.99 12.48 17.97
N ARG A 137 8.08 11.54 17.76
CA ARG A 137 6.79 11.38 18.45
C ARG A 137 6.71 9.93 18.96
N PRO A 138 7.38 9.63 20.08
CA PRO A 138 7.42 8.28 20.62
C PRO A 138 6.02 7.72 20.84
N LEU A 139 5.81 6.47 20.46
CA LEU A 139 4.60 5.74 20.78
C LEU A 139 4.59 5.45 22.28
N SER A 140 3.41 5.43 22.90
CA SER A 140 3.31 4.95 24.27
C SER A 140 3.64 3.46 24.32
N TRP A 141 4.23 3.01 25.42
CA TRP A 141 4.49 1.59 25.60
C TRP A 141 3.20 0.76 25.62
N GLY A 142 2.08 1.35 26.05
CA GLY A 142 0.77 0.71 25.97
C GLY A 142 0.31 0.47 24.54
N ASP A 143 0.49 1.43 23.62
CA ASP A 143 0.16 1.23 22.20
C ASP A 143 1.05 0.17 21.54
N VAL A 144 2.34 0.12 21.92
CA VAL A 144 3.30 -0.87 21.42
C VAL A 144 2.91 -2.27 21.90
N ASP A 145 2.61 -2.42 23.20
CA ASP A 145 2.23 -3.71 23.79
C ASP A 145 0.88 -4.19 23.23
N ALA A 146 -0.09 -3.31 23.10
CA ALA A 146 -1.37 -3.63 22.46
C ALA A 146 -1.22 -4.06 20.98
N ALA A 147 -0.27 -3.49 20.25
CA ALA A 147 0.01 -3.91 18.87
C ALA A 147 0.65 -5.31 18.83
N LEU A 148 1.55 -5.64 19.76
CA LEU A 148 2.13 -6.98 19.88
C LEU A 148 1.09 -8.02 20.31
N GLU A 149 0.21 -7.66 21.24
CA GLU A 149 -0.90 -8.52 21.68
C GLU A 149 -1.82 -8.87 20.52
N ARG A 150 -2.18 -7.88 19.69
CA ARG A 150 -3.04 -8.10 18.51
C ARG A 150 -2.48 -9.09 17.50
N VAL A 151 -1.16 -9.22 17.41
CA VAL A 151 -0.50 -10.20 16.55
C VAL A 151 -0.05 -11.46 17.30
N GLY A 152 -0.46 -11.62 18.56
CA GLY A 152 -0.18 -12.80 19.38
C GLY A 152 1.28 -12.92 19.81
N LEU A 153 2.00 -11.79 20.02
CA LEU A 153 3.43 -11.77 20.34
C LEU A 153 3.77 -11.11 21.67
N SER A 154 2.83 -11.04 22.63
CA SER A 154 3.08 -10.45 23.95
C SER A 154 4.24 -11.14 24.67
N ALA A 155 4.32 -12.47 24.61
CA ALA A 155 5.39 -13.26 25.26
C ALA A 155 6.77 -13.04 24.60
N GLN A 156 6.81 -12.73 23.30
CA GLN A 156 8.02 -12.52 22.50
C GLN A 156 8.51 -11.06 22.51
N ALA A 157 7.84 -10.15 23.22
CA ALA A 157 8.12 -8.71 23.18
C ALA A 157 9.59 -8.34 23.39
N ARG A 158 10.30 -9.10 24.25
CA ARG A 158 11.71 -8.87 24.59
C ARG A 158 12.72 -9.63 23.73
N GLN A 159 12.25 -10.53 22.85
CA GLN A 159 13.11 -11.34 22.00
C GLN A 159 13.72 -10.49 20.86
N LEU A 160 14.95 -10.83 20.49
CA LEU A 160 15.63 -10.27 19.32
C LEU A 160 15.19 -11.03 18.05
N PRO A 161 15.28 -10.43 16.84
CA PRO A 161 14.82 -11.04 15.59
C PRO A 161 15.37 -12.44 15.32
N HIS A 162 16.61 -12.74 15.73
CA HIS A 162 17.21 -14.07 15.54
C HIS A 162 16.62 -15.15 16.47
N GLN A 163 15.88 -14.77 17.50
CA GLN A 163 15.20 -15.67 18.44
C GLN A 163 13.76 -15.95 18.02
N LEU A 164 13.27 -15.26 16.99
CA LEU A 164 11.93 -15.37 16.44
C LEU A 164 11.91 -16.26 15.20
N SER A 165 10.83 -17.03 15.02
CA SER A 165 10.54 -17.70 13.76
C SER A 165 10.29 -16.69 12.63
N GLY A 166 10.35 -17.13 11.37
CA GLY A 166 10.04 -16.26 10.22
C GLY A 166 8.65 -15.63 10.29
N GLY A 167 7.64 -16.42 10.67
CA GLY A 167 6.28 -15.93 10.84
C GLY A 167 6.13 -14.93 12.00
N GLU A 168 6.84 -15.14 13.12
CA GLU A 168 6.87 -14.19 14.24
C GLU A 168 7.52 -12.87 13.84
N ARG A 169 8.65 -12.91 13.10
CA ARG A 169 9.28 -11.69 12.58
C ARG A 169 8.33 -10.92 11.68
N GLN A 170 7.62 -11.60 10.78
CA GLN A 170 6.62 -10.96 9.91
C GLN A 170 5.49 -10.33 10.74
N ARG A 171 5.00 -10.99 11.78
CA ARG A 171 4.00 -10.43 12.70
C ARG A 171 4.54 -9.20 13.46
N VAL A 172 5.81 -9.16 13.84
CA VAL A 172 6.43 -7.94 14.42
C VAL A 172 6.42 -6.80 13.40
N ALA A 173 6.74 -7.06 12.12
CA ALA A 173 6.66 -6.05 11.07
C ALA A 173 5.23 -5.50 10.87
N ILE A 174 4.21 -6.36 10.97
CA ILE A 174 2.80 -5.94 10.96
C ILE A 174 2.46 -5.12 12.22
N ALA A 175 2.85 -5.57 13.42
CA ALA A 175 2.63 -4.82 14.67
C ALA A 175 3.23 -3.41 14.61
N ARG A 176 4.41 -3.25 13.99
CA ARG A 176 5.04 -1.96 13.74
C ARG A 176 4.15 -1.01 12.94
N VAL A 177 3.48 -1.52 11.90
CA VAL A 177 2.53 -0.76 11.09
C VAL A 177 1.25 -0.45 11.87
N LEU A 178 0.70 -1.44 12.59
CA LEU A 178 -0.51 -1.25 13.41
C LEU A 178 -0.32 -0.18 14.49
N ALA A 179 0.82 -0.20 15.20
CA ALA A 179 1.14 0.78 16.23
C ALA A 179 1.34 2.20 15.67
N SER A 180 1.96 2.30 14.49
CA SER A 180 2.31 3.60 13.90
C SER A 180 1.15 4.31 13.22
N ARG A 181 0.04 3.60 12.89
CA ARG A 181 -1.19 4.14 12.26
C ARG A 181 -0.90 5.07 11.09
N PRO A 182 -0.22 4.62 10.04
CA PRO A 182 0.10 5.47 8.90
C PRO A 182 -1.13 5.78 8.04
N ASP A 183 -1.07 6.85 7.24
CA ASP A 183 -2.13 7.20 6.28
C ASP A 183 -2.16 6.24 5.09
N VAL A 184 -0.98 5.76 4.65
CA VAL A 184 -0.82 4.84 3.52
C VAL A 184 0.07 3.68 3.91
N VAL A 185 -0.32 2.46 3.55
CA VAL A 185 0.49 1.24 3.73
C VAL A 185 0.81 0.62 2.37
N PHE A 186 2.09 0.32 2.18
CA PHE A 186 2.59 -0.47 1.08
C PHE A 186 3.03 -1.84 1.59
N ALA A 187 2.45 -2.91 1.04
CA ALA A 187 2.76 -4.29 1.42
C ALA A 187 3.27 -5.07 0.20
N ASP A 188 4.50 -5.55 0.25
CA ASP A 188 5.12 -6.36 -0.81
C ASP A 188 5.14 -7.81 -0.36
N GLU A 189 4.33 -8.66 -0.99
CA GLU A 189 4.19 -10.10 -0.73
C GLU A 189 4.03 -10.43 0.78
N PRO A 190 3.09 -9.79 1.50
CA PRO A 190 3.07 -9.83 2.97
C PRO A 190 2.76 -11.21 3.55
N THR A 191 2.31 -12.16 2.72
CA THR A 191 1.93 -13.53 3.13
C THR A 191 2.87 -14.62 2.61
N ALA A 192 3.88 -14.27 1.79
CA ALA A 192 4.70 -15.25 1.05
C ALA A 192 5.50 -16.22 1.93
N ALA A 193 5.87 -15.81 3.16
CA ALA A 193 6.66 -16.61 4.09
C ALA A 193 5.80 -17.26 5.20
N LEU A 194 4.47 -17.26 5.06
CA LEU A 194 3.53 -17.69 6.10
C LEU A 194 2.74 -18.91 5.65
N ASP A 195 2.31 -19.71 6.62
CA ASP A 195 1.28 -20.71 6.39
C ASP A 195 -0.08 -20.04 6.11
N VAL A 196 -1.06 -20.85 5.66
CA VAL A 196 -2.38 -20.36 5.23
C VAL A 196 -3.11 -19.61 6.35
N ALA A 197 -3.03 -20.10 7.59
CA ALA A 197 -3.72 -19.48 8.73
C ALA A 197 -3.09 -18.13 9.09
N ALA A 198 -1.77 -18.11 9.28
CA ALA A 198 -1.03 -16.88 9.56
C ALA A 198 -1.13 -15.85 8.42
N GLY A 199 -1.18 -16.32 7.17
CA GLY A 199 -1.42 -15.47 6.00
C GLY A 199 -2.81 -14.82 6.03
N ALA A 200 -3.86 -15.57 6.42
CA ALA A 200 -5.21 -15.04 6.57
C ALA A 200 -5.26 -13.93 7.65
N ASP A 201 -4.60 -14.15 8.79
CA ASP A 201 -4.50 -13.13 9.85
C ASP A 201 -3.89 -11.82 9.34
N VAL A 202 -2.79 -11.90 8.58
CA VAL A 202 -2.13 -10.72 7.99
C VAL A 202 -3.10 -9.96 7.08
N LEU A 203 -3.83 -10.66 6.21
CA LEU A 203 -4.81 -10.03 5.33
C LEU A 203 -5.95 -9.38 6.11
N ASP A 204 -6.38 -9.98 7.22
CA ASP A 204 -7.41 -9.41 8.10
C ASP A 204 -6.91 -8.14 8.81
N TRP A 205 -5.66 -8.10 9.27
CA TRP A 205 -5.05 -6.89 9.83
C TRP A 205 -4.92 -5.77 8.78
N LEU A 206 -4.53 -6.08 7.54
CA LEU A 206 -4.51 -5.10 6.45
C LEU A 206 -5.92 -4.56 6.13
N ALA A 207 -6.92 -5.45 6.10
CA ALA A 207 -8.32 -5.05 5.92
C ALA A 207 -8.82 -4.18 7.09
N GLN A 208 -8.36 -4.43 8.32
CA GLN A 208 -8.68 -3.63 9.48
C GLN A 208 -8.04 -2.23 9.41
N LEU A 209 -6.77 -2.11 8.96
CA LEU A 209 -6.14 -0.81 8.72
C LEU A 209 -7.00 0.04 7.77
N ARG A 210 -7.51 -0.55 6.68
CA ARG A 210 -8.44 0.13 5.78
C ARG A 210 -9.69 0.64 6.52
N ARG A 211 -10.32 -0.20 7.36
CA ARG A 211 -11.50 0.21 8.16
C ARG A 211 -11.21 1.39 9.08
N ASN A 212 -9.95 1.54 9.51
CA ASN A 212 -9.50 2.64 10.35
C ASN A 212 -9.04 3.87 9.54
N GLY A 213 -9.32 3.93 8.23
CA GLY A 213 -9.01 5.08 7.38
C GLY A 213 -7.68 5.01 6.62
N THR A 214 -6.84 3.98 6.85
CA THR A 214 -5.58 3.80 6.12
C THR A 214 -5.85 3.32 4.69
N THR A 215 -5.13 3.88 3.72
CA THR A 215 -5.12 3.38 2.34
C THR A 215 -4.06 2.31 2.19
N VAL A 216 -4.40 1.14 1.63
CA VAL A 216 -3.50 -0.01 1.51
C VAL A 216 -3.29 -0.38 0.04
N LEU A 217 -2.03 -0.46 -0.40
CA LEU A 217 -1.62 -1.09 -1.65
C LEU A 217 -0.81 -2.34 -1.33
N MET A 218 -1.32 -3.50 -1.70
CA MET A 218 -0.66 -4.79 -1.53
C MET A 218 -0.21 -5.33 -2.89
N VAL A 219 1.05 -5.71 -3.00
CA VAL A 219 1.57 -6.47 -4.13
C VAL A 219 1.56 -7.94 -3.75
N THR A 220 1.03 -8.80 -4.62
CA THR A 220 1.09 -10.25 -4.45
C THR A 220 0.97 -10.98 -5.78
N HIS A 221 1.45 -12.22 -5.81
CA HIS A 221 1.22 -13.16 -6.92
C HIS A 221 0.11 -14.18 -6.58
N ASP A 222 -0.37 -14.18 -5.35
CA ASP A 222 -1.46 -15.05 -4.88
C ASP A 222 -2.83 -14.43 -5.19
N ALA A 223 -3.61 -15.10 -6.04
CA ALA A 223 -4.95 -14.65 -6.43
C ALA A 223 -5.95 -14.69 -5.26
N ALA A 224 -5.81 -15.65 -4.33
CA ALA A 224 -6.67 -15.73 -3.16
C ALA A 224 -6.41 -14.57 -2.20
N ALA A 225 -5.14 -14.24 -1.95
CA ALA A 225 -4.77 -13.06 -1.18
C ALA A 225 -5.25 -11.76 -1.86
N ALA A 226 -5.08 -11.65 -3.18
CA ALA A 226 -5.52 -10.48 -3.93
C ALA A 226 -7.04 -10.29 -3.90
N ALA A 227 -7.81 -11.37 -3.96
CA ALA A 227 -9.27 -11.33 -3.89
C ALA A 227 -9.80 -10.78 -2.55
N ARG A 228 -8.99 -10.76 -1.47
CA ARG A 228 -9.35 -10.13 -0.19
C ARG A 228 -9.38 -8.60 -0.29
N ALA A 229 -8.71 -8.00 -1.28
CA ALA A 229 -8.77 -6.57 -1.54
C ALA A 229 -10.11 -6.21 -2.21
N ARG A 230 -10.53 -4.94 -2.04
CA ARG A 230 -11.76 -4.43 -2.72
C ARG A 230 -11.54 -4.26 -4.22
N ASN A 231 -10.32 -3.87 -4.60
CA ASN A 231 -9.93 -3.62 -5.98
C ASN A 231 -8.67 -4.42 -6.29
N VAL A 232 -8.60 -4.98 -7.49
CA VAL A 232 -7.44 -5.70 -7.98
C VAL A 232 -6.99 -5.07 -9.29
N LEU A 233 -5.72 -4.71 -9.35
CA LEU A 233 -5.05 -4.21 -10.54
C LEU A 233 -4.14 -5.31 -11.09
N VAL A 234 -4.18 -5.51 -12.40
CA VAL A 234 -3.32 -6.48 -13.09
C VAL A 234 -2.23 -5.73 -13.82
N MET A 235 -0.98 -6.12 -13.54
CA MET A 235 0.20 -5.53 -14.17
C MET A 235 0.88 -6.53 -15.09
N ASP A 236 1.25 -6.08 -16.28
CA ASP A 236 2.06 -6.82 -17.24
C ASP A 236 3.04 -5.88 -17.94
N ALA A 237 4.28 -6.36 -18.18
CA ALA A 237 5.33 -5.64 -18.91
C ALA A 237 5.46 -4.14 -18.51
N GLY A 238 5.46 -3.84 -17.22
CA GLY A 238 5.64 -2.49 -16.70
C GLY A 238 4.40 -1.59 -16.80
N ARG A 239 3.23 -2.12 -17.18
CA ARG A 239 1.97 -1.37 -17.36
C ARG A 239 0.83 -1.97 -16.56
N ILE A 240 -0.13 -1.17 -16.10
CA ILE A 240 -1.41 -1.66 -15.62
C ILE A 240 -2.29 -1.96 -16.83
N VAL A 241 -2.71 -3.21 -16.98
CA VAL A 241 -3.43 -3.71 -18.15
C VAL A 241 -4.89 -4.05 -17.87
N ALA A 242 -5.26 -4.28 -16.60
CA ALA A 242 -6.64 -4.54 -16.21
C ALA A 242 -6.90 -4.07 -14.77
N ALA A 243 -8.17 -3.81 -14.46
CA ALA A 243 -8.67 -3.58 -13.13
C ALA A 243 -10.00 -4.34 -12.94
N LEU A 244 -10.18 -4.97 -11.79
CA LEU A 244 -11.37 -5.74 -11.48
C LEU A 244 -11.72 -5.63 -9.98
N PRO A 245 -12.99 -5.88 -9.59
CA PRO A 245 -13.34 -5.98 -8.19
C PRO A 245 -12.67 -7.21 -7.57
N GLY A 246 -12.39 -7.16 -6.28
CA GLY A 246 -11.99 -8.33 -5.50
C GLY A 246 -13.15 -9.27 -5.22
N GLY A 247 -12.89 -10.31 -4.42
CA GLY A 247 -13.89 -11.27 -3.96
C GLY A 247 -13.88 -12.61 -4.73
N ASP A 248 -13.40 -12.64 -5.98
CA ASP A 248 -13.32 -13.86 -6.80
C ASP A 248 -11.87 -14.18 -7.19
N PRO A 249 -11.20 -15.15 -6.53
CA PRO A 249 -9.84 -15.59 -6.88
C PRO A 249 -9.71 -16.12 -8.30
N ASP A 250 -10.74 -16.78 -8.82
CA ASP A 250 -10.71 -17.34 -10.17
C ASP A 250 -10.78 -16.24 -11.22
N ALA A 251 -11.57 -15.19 -10.99
CA ALA A 251 -11.57 -14.01 -11.87
C ALA A 251 -10.20 -13.34 -11.89
N VAL A 252 -9.53 -13.19 -10.73
CA VAL A 252 -8.17 -12.64 -10.63
C VAL A 252 -7.19 -13.51 -11.42
N SER A 253 -7.23 -14.83 -11.23
CA SER A 253 -6.36 -15.78 -11.95
C SER A 253 -6.56 -15.71 -13.46
N ARG A 254 -7.82 -15.69 -13.93
CA ARG A 254 -8.16 -15.54 -15.37
C ARG A 254 -7.63 -14.22 -15.93
N ALA A 255 -7.76 -13.10 -15.19
CA ALA A 255 -7.28 -11.80 -15.63
C ALA A 255 -5.74 -11.77 -15.78
N VAL A 256 -5.02 -12.38 -14.84
CA VAL A 256 -3.54 -12.50 -14.90
C VAL A 256 -3.11 -13.37 -16.11
N LEU A 257 -3.79 -14.49 -16.36
CA LEU A 257 -3.51 -15.35 -17.51
C LEU A 257 -3.80 -14.64 -18.84
N ALA A 258 -4.92 -13.93 -18.94
CA ALA A 258 -5.28 -13.15 -20.12
C ALA A 258 -4.27 -12.05 -20.42
N ALA A 259 -3.77 -11.35 -19.38
CA ALA A 259 -2.71 -10.35 -19.51
C ALA A 259 -1.44 -10.94 -20.13
N ARG A 260 -0.99 -12.12 -19.65
CA ARG A 260 0.20 -12.82 -20.18
C ARG A 260 0.05 -13.24 -21.64
N ALA A 261 -1.17 -13.63 -22.07
CA ALA A 261 -1.45 -14.03 -23.44
C ALA A 261 -1.50 -12.86 -24.43
N GLY A 262 -1.14 -11.63 -24.01
CA GLY A 262 -1.24 -10.43 -24.84
C GLY A 262 -2.68 -9.97 -25.07
N GLY A 263 -3.63 -10.59 -24.37
CA GLY A 263 -5.02 -10.18 -24.35
C GLY A 263 -5.14 -8.85 -23.60
N ARG A 264 -5.17 -7.74 -24.36
CA ARG A 264 -5.59 -6.45 -23.81
C ARG A 264 -7.06 -6.58 -23.43
N ALA A 265 -7.32 -7.07 -22.23
CA ALA A 265 -8.58 -6.80 -21.58
C ALA A 265 -8.65 -5.27 -21.49
N ARG A 266 -9.45 -4.64 -22.37
CA ARG A 266 -9.78 -3.23 -22.27
C ARG A 266 -10.60 -3.07 -20.99
N ALA A 267 -9.90 -3.00 -19.85
CA ALA A 267 -10.50 -2.43 -18.67
C ALA A 267 -10.84 -0.99 -19.01
N GLU A 268 -12.03 -0.53 -18.64
CA GLU A 268 -12.48 0.86 -18.72
C GLU A 268 -11.66 1.77 -17.75
N TRP A 269 -10.37 1.55 -17.71
CA TRP A 269 -9.39 2.33 -16.96
C TRP A 269 -8.82 3.40 -17.90
N ARG A 270 -9.57 4.49 -18.12
CA ARG A 270 -9.12 5.56 -19.02
C ARG A 270 -8.76 6.86 -18.33
N ASP A 271 -9.03 7.03 -17.03
CA ASP A 271 -8.77 8.30 -16.36
C ASP A 271 -8.55 8.11 -14.87
N PRO A 272 -7.31 8.29 -14.34
CA PRO A 272 -7.03 8.27 -12.90
C PRO A 272 -7.79 9.33 -12.12
N GLN A 273 -8.21 10.43 -12.76
CA GLN A 273 -9.02 11.49 -12.16
C GLN A 273 -10.52 11.18 -12.18
N ASN A 274 -10.94 10.20 -12.97
CA ASN A 274 -12.34 9.81 -13.15
C ASN A 274 -12.62 8.37 -12.68
N TRP A 275 -11.82 7.84 -11.78
CA TRP A 275 -12.10 6.53 -11.20
C TRP A 275 -13.38 6.60 -10.39
N ARG A 276 -14.47 6.31 -11.05
CA ARG A 276 -15.76 6.03 -10.43
C ARG A 276 -15.80 4.53 -10.17
N GLY A 277 -15.74 4.15 -8.90
CA GLY A 277 -16.21 2.83 -8.51
C GLY A 277 -17.57 2.57 -9.17
N PRO A 278 -18.09 1.34 -9.21
CA PRO A 278 -19.30 1.00 -9.92
C PRO A 278 -20.42 2.01 -9.60
N ARG A 279 -20.85 2.72 -10.62
CA ARG A 279 -21.84 3.80 -10.76
C ARG A 279 -22.52 4.30 -9.47
N GLY A 280 -22.22 5.54 -9.08
CA GLY A 280 -22.96 6.31 -8.07
C GLY A 280 -22.51 7.76 -7.99
N SER A 281 -23.30 8.66 -8.63
CA SER A 281 -23.48 10.12 -8.45
C SER A 281 -22.32 11.10 -8.39
N GLN A 282 -22.48 12.16 -9.19
CA GLN A 282 -21.67 13.37 -9.35
C GLN A 282 -21.92 14.43 -8.27
N SER A 283 -20.91 15.22 -7.93
CA SER A 283 -20.97 16.71 -7.97
C SER A 283 -19.61 17.34 -7.58
N PRO A 284 -19.23 18.51 -8.12
CA PRO A 284 -17.91 19.13 -8.00
C PRO A 284 -17.87 20.12 -6.84
N GLN A 285 -16.74 20.16 -6.11
CA GLN A 285 -16.45 21.27 -5.18
C GLN A 285 -15.04 21.83 -5.35
N LYS A 286 -14.97 23.15 -5.12
CA LYS A 286 -13.92 24.15 -5.34
C LYS A 286 -12.61 23.83 -4.64
N ARG A 287 -11.51 24.22 -5.32
CA ARG A 287 -10.13 24.23 -4.83
C ARG A 287 -10.02 25.09 -3.56
N GLN A 288 -9.44 24.52 -2.51
CA GLN A 288 -8.81 25.26 -1.42
C GLN A 288 -7.30 25.09 -1.54
N ASP A 289 -6.58 26.19 -1.33
CA ASP A 289 -5.13 26.24 -1.45
C ASP A 289 -4.43 25.32 -0.44
N PRO A 290 -3.28 24.72 -0.81
CA PRO A 290 -2.55 23.83 0.08
C PRO A 290 -1.94 24.57 1.29
N PRO A 291 -1.86 23.94 2.45
CA PRO A 291 -1.25 24.56 3.63
C PRO A 291 0.25 24.82 3.40
N ASN A 292 0.66 26.05 3.70
CA ASN A 292 2.04 26.52 3.61
C ASN A 292 2.92 25.86 4.68
N TRP A 293 3.75 24.92 4.28
CA TRP A 293 4.69 24.18 5.16
C TRP A 293 5.94 24.96 5.57
N SER A 294 6.17 26.18 5.03
CA SER A 294 7.33 27.00 5.33
C SER A 294 7.22 27.79 6.65
N ALA A 295 6.04 27.86 7.29
CA ALA A 295 5.78 28.76 8.42
C ALA A 295 5.92 28.14 9.83
N ARG A 296 6.44 26.91 9.99
CA ARG A 296 6.58 26.29 11.34
C ARG A 296 8.03 26.01 11.77
N SER A 297 8.96 26.89 11.42
CA SER A 297 10.37 26.73 11.81
C SER A 297 10.92 27.82 12.74
N GLU A 298 10.12 28.78 13.21
CA GLU A 298 10.67 29.93 13.98
C GLU A 298 10.01 30.18 15.34
N GLU A 299 9.38 29.27 15.98
CA GLU A 299 8.96 29.45 17.38
C GLU A 299 9.36 28.23 18.23
N THR A 300 10.57 28.23 18.75
CA THR A 300 10.99 27.77 20.08
C THR A 300 12.53 27.85 20.22
N VAL A 301 13.06 29.04 20.39
CA VAL A 301 14.27 29.30 21.16
C VAL A 301 14.05 30.62 21.89
N ARG A 302 13.57 30.55 23.12
CA ARG A 302 13.87 31.40 24.23
C ARG A 302 13.63 30.65 25.53
#